data_314a16fab7ac088cbb8f472c9d8b6bf3
#
_entry.id   314a16fab7ac088cbb8f472c9d8b6bf3
#
_cell.length_a   1.000
_cell.length_b   1.000
_cell.length_c   1.000
_cell.angle_alpha   90.00
_cell.angle_beta   90.00
_cell.angle_gamma   90.00
#
_symmetry.space_group_name_H-M   'P 1'
#
loop_
_entity.id
_entity.type
_entity.pdbx_description
1 polymer ?
#
loop_
_entity_poly.entity_id
_entity_poly.type
_entity_poly.pdbx_seq_one_letter_code
_entity_poly.pdbx_strand_id
1 'polypeptide(L)'
;MKIIEKKNILYLVSSKGISRIGDIMFDFANNTFLAGLNPSSLSLVAIYQSLESVIGVLFNLFGGVIADSFKRKKIIIGTNILCGIACIVLSFISQQQWLVYAIVITNVILAFMSAFSGPSYKAFTKEIVKKNHITKLNSYLETSSTIIKVTIPMVAIFLYNILGIHGVLLLDGLSFLIAASLIFFIVPINEEVVTKEKMTISGVFNDLKMGFKYVYSHKTIFIIII
;
A
#
# COMPACT_ATOMS: atom_id res chain seq x y z
N MET A 1 -20.70 -0.22 -20.34
CA MET A 1 -19.83 0.56 -19.45
C MET A 1 -19.78 2.01 -19.96
N LYS A 2 -20.11 2.97 -19.11
CA LYS A 2 -20.04 4.40 -19.49
C LYS A 2 -18.57 4.85 -19.64
N ILE A 3 -18.33 5.90 -20.44
CA ILE A 3 -16.96 6.43 -20.68
C ILE A 3 -16.25 6.78 -19.35
N ILE A 4 -16.99 7.38 -18.40
CA ILE A 4 -16.45 7.72 -17.07
C ILE A 4 -15.96 6.48 -16.31
N GLU A 5 -16.74 5.38 -16.33
CA GLU A 5 -16.31 4.14 -15.66
C GLU A 5 -15.01 3.58 -16.26
N LYS A 6 -14.87 3.60 -17.59
CA LYS A 6 -13.65 3.16 -18.27
C LYS A 6 -12.43 3.99 -17.83
N LYS A 7 -12.58 5.32 -17.77
CA LYS A 7 -11.53 6.22 -17.31
C LYS A 7 -11.18 5.96 -15.84
N ASN A 8 -12.18 5.83 -14.96
CA ASN A 8 -11.96 5.53 -13.55
C ASN A 8 -11.21 4.20 -13.35
N ILE A 9 -11.58 3.15 -14.08
CA ILE A 9 -10.89 1.86 -14.06
C ILE A 9 -9.44 2.03 -14.49
N LEU A 10 -9.20 2.71 -15.61
CA LEU A 10 -7.85 2.94 -16.12
C LEU A 10 -6.99 3.67 -15.07
N TYR A 11 -7.49 4.78 -14.53
CA TYR A 11 -6.77 5.56 -13.53
C TYR A 11 -6.50 4.75 -12.25
N LEU A 12 -7.47 3.99 -11.75
CA LEU A 12 -7.28 3.20 -10.53
C LEU A 12 -6.27 2.07 -10.73
N VAL A 13 -6.40 1.32 -11.83
CA VAL A 13 -5.49 0.20 -12.15
C VAL A 13 -4.07 0.73 -12.41
N SER A 14 -3.93 1.82 -13.17
CA SER A 14 -2.63 2.45 -13.42
C SER A 14 -2.01 3.00 -12.15
N SER A 15 -2.78 3.70 -11.32
CA SER A 15 -2.30 4.23 -10.04
C SER A 15 -1.77 3.12 -9.13
N LYS A 16 -2.59 2.09 -8.90
CA LYS A 16 -2.19 0.96 -8.04
C LYS A 16 -1.03 0.16 -8.65
N GLY A 17 -1.00 0.03 -9.99
CA GLY A 17 0.10 -0.63 -10.70
C GLY A 17 1.42 0.13 -10.56
N ILE A 18 1.40 1.44 -10.77
CA ILE A 18 2.61 2.29 -10.69
C ILE A 18 3.17 2.30 -9.26
N SER A 19 2.34 2.51 -8.23
CA SER A 19 2.83 2.43 -6.85
C SER A 19 3.35 1.03 -6.51
N ARG A 20 2.71 -0.04 -7.00
CA ARG A 20 3.17 -1.41 -6.77
C ARG A 20 4.51 -1.72 -7.44
N ILE A 21 4.78 -1.13 -8.61
CA ILE A 21 6.10 -1.21 -9.27
C ILE A 21 7.16 -0.58 -8.37
N GLY A 22 6.90 0.62 -7.87
CA GLY A 22 7.79 1.31 -6.93
C GLY A 22 8.05 0.49 -5.67
N ASP A 23 7.00 0.02 -4.98
CA ASP A 23 7.11 -0.83 -3.78
C ASP A 23 8.06 -2.02 -3.99
N ILE A 24 7.90 -2.77 -5.10
CA ILE A 24 8.73 -3.95 -5.37
C ILE A 24 10.19 -3.54 -5.65
N MET A 25 10.38 -2.42 -6.34
CA MET A 25 11.73 -1.89 -6.58
C MET A 25 12.39 -1.43 -5.28
N PHE A 26 11.63 -0.77 -4.41
CA PHE A 26 12.05 -0.34 -3.08
C PHE A 26 12.48 -1.53 -2.22
N ASP A 27 11.63 -2.56 -2.12
CA ASP A 27 11.93 -3.78 -1.35
C ASP A 27 13.16 -4.50 -1.87
N PHE A 28 13.26 -4.65 -3.19
CA PHE A 28 14.42 -5.28 -3.82
C PHE A 28 15.72 -4.52 -3.55
N ALA A 29 15.70 -3.20 -3.74
CA ALA A 29 16.87 -2.35 -3.55
C ALA A 29 17.33 -2.36 -2.09
N ASN A 30 16.42 -2.24 -1.14
CA ASN A 30 16.74 -2.24 0.28
C ASN A 30 17.26 -3.60 0.74
N ASN A 31 16.61 -4.70 0.34
CA ASN A 31 17.09 -6.05 0.67
C ASN A 31 18.50 -6.29 0.11
N THR A 32 18.75 -5.89 -1.15
CA THR A 32 20.07 -6.04 -1.79
C THR A 32 21.12 -5.17 -1.09
N PHE A 33 20.80 -3.92 -0.79
CA PHE A 33 21.70 -3.00 -0.09
C PHE A 33 22.03 -3.52 1.31
N LEU A 34 21.03 -3.87 2.11
CA LEU A 34 21.21 -4.35 3.47
C LEU A 34 21.99 -5.66 3.50
N ALA A 35 21.71 -6.62 2.61
CA ALA A 35 22.43 -7.89 2.52
C ALA A 35 23.91 -7.71 2.13
N GLY A 36 24.21 -6.67 1.34
CA GLY A 36 25.57 -6.37 0.87
C GLY A 36 26.49 -5.69 1.88
N LEU A 37 25.97 -5.24 3.04
CA LEU A 37 26.75 -4.49 4.02
C LEU A 37 27.84 -5.34 4.70
N ASN A 38 27.48 -6.52 5.19
CA ASN A 38 28.37 -7.45 5.89
C ASN A 38 27.79 -8.88 5.85
N PRO A 39 28.60 -9.94 6.03
CA PRO A 39 28.09 -11.32 6.13
C PRO A 39 27.06 -11.55 7.25
N SER A 40 27.10 -10.75 8.34
CA SER A 40 26.16 -10.81 9.46
C SER A 40 24.89 -9.96 9.23
N SER A 41 24.80 -9.23 8.12
CA SER A 41 23.68 -8.31 7.85
C SER A 41 22.38 -9.00 7.42
N LEU A 42 22.38 -10.33 7.24
CA LEU A 42 21.16 -11.11 7.03
C LEU A 42 20.15 -10.93 8.17
N SER A 43 20.61 -10.68 9.40
CA SER A 43 19.74 -10.34 10.53
C SER A 43 19.04 -9.00 10.35
N LEU A 44 19.66 -8.01 9.71
CA LEU A 44 19.04 -6.71 9.38
C LEU A 44 17.94 -6.87 8.34
N VAL A 45 18.15 -7.70 7.33
CA VAL A 45 17.12 -8.03 6.33
C VAL A 45 15.93 -8.73 6.99
N ALA A 46 16.20 -9.67 7.91
CA ALA A 46 15.15 -10.35 8.65
C ALA A 46 14.34 -9.38 9.53
N ILE A 47 15.00 -8.44 10.22
CA ILE A 47 14.35 -7.39 11.01
C ILE A 47 13.51 -6.49 10.10
N TYR A 48 14.05 -6.04 8.97
CA TYR A 48 13.37 -5.21 7.99
C TYR A 48 12.05 -5.85 7.53
N GLN A 49 12.07 -7.10 7.09
CA GLN A 49 10.88 -7.83 6.62
C GLN A 49 9.90 -8.17 7.76
N SER A 50 10.42 -8.50 8.94
CA SER A 50 9.58 -8.81 10.09
C SER A 50 8.82 -7.59 10.58
N LEU A 51 9.43 -6.41 10.62
CA LEU A 51 8.77 -5.17 11.01
C LEU A 51 7.62 -4.81 10.07
N GLU A 52 7.81 -4.95 8.75
CA GLU A 52 6.74 -4.74 7.77
C GLU A 52 5.54 -5.66 8.04
N SER A 53 5.81 -6.96 8.25
CA SER A 53 4.78 -7.96 8.50
C SER A 53 4.03 -7.71 9.81
N VAL A 54 4.74 -7.39 10.89
CA VAL A 54 4.15 -7.09 12.20
C VAL A 54 3.26 -5.86 12.13
N ILE A 55 3.73 -4.78 11.51
CA ILE A 55 2.95 -3.55 11.34
C ILE A 55 1.71 -3.83 10.48
N GLY A 56 1.87 -4.57 9.39
CA GLY A 56 0.74 -4.96 8.54
C GLY A 56 -0.33 -5.71 9.32
N VAL A 57 0.04 -6.72 10.09
CA VAL A 57 -0.91 -7.50 10.91
C VAL A 57 -1.60 -6.61 11.95
N LEU A 58 -0.84 -5.78 12.68
CA LEU A 58 -1.40 -4.95 13.75
C LEU A 58 -2.35 -3.85 13.24
N PHE A 59 -1.99 -3.19 12.13
CA PHE A 59 -2.70 -2.00 11.68
C PHE A 59 -3.72 -2.23 10.56
N ASN A 60 -3.68 -3.36 9.84
CA ASN A 60 -4.69 -3.68 8.82
C ASN A 60 -6.12 -3.76 9.39
N LEU A 61 -6.27 -4.22 10.64
CA LEU A 61 -7.55 -4.26 11.33
C LEU A 61 -8.14 -2.84 11.52
N PHE A 62 -7.29 -1.89 11.92
CA PHE A 62 -7.68 -0.48 12.07
C PHE A 62 -7.91 0.19 10.71
N GLY A 63 -7.16 -0.23 9.68
CA GLY A 63 -7.27 0.30 8.32
C GLY A 63 -8.66 0.11 7.72
N GLY A 64 -9.31 -1.03 8.00
CA GLY A 64 -10.68 -1.29 7.57
C GLY A 64 -11.66 -0.27 8.15
N VAL A 65 -11.62 -0.05 9.47
CA VAL A 65 -12.51 0.90 10.17
C VAL A 65 -12.28 2.34 9.67
N ILE A 66 -11.02 2.73 9.47
CA ILE A 66 -10.69 4.06 8.94
C ILE A 66 -11.18 4.23 7.49
N ALA A 67 -11.04 3.20 6.64
CA ALA A 67 -11.53 3.22 5.27
C ALA A 67 -13.05 3.37 5.18
N ASP A 68 -13.79 2.92 6.18
CA ASP A 68 -15.25 3.07 6.24
C ASP A 68 -15.68 4.41 6.81
N SER A 69 -14.84 5.08 7.59
CA SER A 69 -15.18 6.32 8.28
C SER A 69 -14.75 7.59 7.55
N PHE A 70 -13.77 7.50 6.67
CA PHE A 70 -13.26 8.65 5.92
C PHE A 70 -13.43 8.50 4.41
N LYS A 71 -13.39 9.62 3.69
CA LYS A 71 -13.41 9.63 2.21
C LYS A 71 -12.21 8.84 1.68
N ARG A 72 -12.44 7.64 1.16
CA ARG A 72 -11.44 6.68 0.67
C ARG A 72 -10.46 7.31 -0.32
N LYS A 73 -10.97 8.14 -1.25
CA LYS A 73 -10.13 8.91 -2.19
C LYS A 73 -9.09 9.77 -1.47
N LYS A 74 -9.46 10.45 -0.36
CA LYS A 74 -8.53 11.29 0.40
C LYS A 74 -7.48 10.47 1.13
N ILE A 75 -7.86 9.32 1.69
CA ILE A 75 -6.90 8.41 2.34
C ILE A 75 -5.87 7.95 1.33
N ILE A 76 -6.30 7.45 0.16
CA ILE A 76 -5.40 6.94 -0.88
C ILE A 76 -4.45 8.04 -1.37
N ILE A 77 -4.93 9.25 -1.62
CA ILE A 77 -4.07 10.36 -2.05
C ILE A 77 -3.09 10.73 -0.94
N GLY A 78 -3.57 10.90 0.30
CA GLY A 78 -2.73 11.30 1.43
C GLY A 78 -1.63 10.28 1.75
N THR A 79 -1.96 8.99 1.76
CA THR A 79 -0.98 7.92 2.00
C THR A 79 0.07 7.87 0.90
N ASN A 80 -0.33 7.96 -0.39
CA ASN A 80 0.63 7.97 -1.50
C ASN A 80 1.54 9.22 -1.45
N ILE A 81 1.03 10.40 -1.12
CA ILE A 81 1.86 11.61 -0.99
C ILE A 81 2.87 11.45 0.14
N LEU A 82 2.44 10.95 1.31
CA LEU A 82 3.33 10.75 2.45
C LEU A 82 4.41 9.70 2.15
N CYS A 83 4.05 8.58 1.54
CA CYS A 83 5.02 7.57 1.10
C CYS A 83 6.00 8.15 0.08
N GLY A 84 5.50 8.89 -0.91
CA GLY A 84 6.33 9.53 -1.93
C GLY A 84 7.35 10.49 -1.34
N ILE A 85 6.93 11.35 -0.42
CA ILE A 85 7.82 12.28 0.29
C ILE A 85 8.85 11.51 1.12
N ALA A 86 8.44 10.48 1.86
CA ALA A 86 9.35 9.68 2.68
C ALA A 86 10.45 9.01 1.83
N CYS A 87 10.11 8.40 0.70
CA CYS A 87 11.08 7.78 -0.21
C CYS A 87 12.00 8.78 -0.88
N ILE A 88 11.48 9.96 -1.28
CA ILE A 88 12.30 11.03 -1.85
C ILE A 88 13.29 11.55 -0.81
N VAL A 89 12.86 11.83 0.42
CA VAL A 89 13.75 12.28 1.49
C VAL A 89 14.82 11.24 1.77
N LEU A 90 14.44 9.96 1.83
CA LEU A 90 15.37 8.84 2.01
C LEU A 90 16.45 8.80 0.91
N SER A 91 16.08 9.10 -0.33
CA SER A 91 17.02 9.06 -1.48
C SER A 91 18.17 10.07 -1.39
N PHE A 92 18.04 11.12 -0.57
CA PHE A 92 19.09 12.14 -0.37
C PHE A 92 20.06 11.84 0.79
N ILE A 93 19.86 10.76 1.54
CA ILE A 93 20.72 10.41 2.67
C ILE A 93 21.96 9.68 2.14
N SER A 94 23.10 10.40 2.05
CA SER A 94 24.34 9.86 1.46
C SER A 94 25.20 9.05 2.43
N GLN A 95 25.09 9.27 3.75
CA GLN A 95 25.88 8.56 4.74
C GLN A 95 25.32 7.16 5.00
N GLN A 96 26.11 6.12 4.73
CA GLN A 96 25.69 4.72 4.82
C GLN A 96 25.11 4.33 6.19
N GLN A 97 25.68 4.81 7.29
CA GLN A 97 25.16 4.51 8.63
C GLN A 97 23.76 5.05 8.85
N TRP A 98 23.50 6.31 8.48
CA TRP A 98 22.17 6.92 8.58
C TRP A 98 21.20 6.33 7.60
N LEU A 99 21.66 5.94 6.41
CA LEU A 99 20.83 5.33 5.38
C LEU A 99 20.21 4.00 5.87
N VAL A 100 20.97 3.16 6.58
CA VAL A 100 20.46 1.89 7.15
C VAL A 100 19.29 2.15 8.11
N TYR A 101 19.45 3.06 9.07
CA TYR A 101 18.37 3.39 9.99
C TYR A 101 17.17 4.03 9.28
N ALA A 102 17.44 4.92 8.35
CA ALA A 102 16.39 5.60 7.59
C ALA A 102 15.61 4.64 6.69
N ILE A 103 16.23 3.63 6.08
CA ILE A 103 15.56 2.56 5.33
C ILE A 103 14.57 1.83 6.24
N VAL A 104 14.98 1.42 7.43
CA VAL A 104 14.11 0.70 8.38
C VAL A 104 12.93 1.58 8.81
N ILE A 105 13.21 2.84 9.15
CA ILE A 105 12.15 3.79 9.56
C ILE A 105 11.17 4.04 8.39
N THR A 106 11.68 4.24 7.18
CA THR A 106 10.83 4.46 6.01
C THR A 106 9.97 3.23 5.71
N ASN A 107 10.53 2.02 5.80
CA ASN A 107 9.77 0.78 5.65
C ASN A 107 8.60 0.70 6.65
N VAL A 108 8.85 1.04 7.92
CA VAL A 108 7.81 1.13 8.96
C VAL A 108 6.71 2.13 8.55
N ILE A 109 7.10 3.30 8.04
CA ILE A 109 6.15 4.32 7.58
C ILE A 109 5.33 3.79 6.39
N LEU A 110 5.97 3.16 5.40
CA LEU A 110 5.29 2.60 4.23
C LEU A 110 4.33 1.48 4.62
N ALA A 111 4.76 0.56 5.48
CA ALA A 111 3.92 -0.52 6.00
C ALA A 111 2.69 0.03 6.75
N PHE A 112 2.90 1.03 7.59
CA PHE A 112 1.81 1.70 8.31
C PHE A 112 0.83 2.38 7.35
N MET A 113 1.30 3.14 6.36
CA MET A 113 0.45 3.78 5.35
C MET A 113 -0.28 2.75 4.49
N SER A 114 0.38 1.63 4.14
CA SER A 114 -0.20 0.54 3.37
C SER A 114 -1.37 -0.13 4.10
N ALA A 115 -1.29 -0.24 5.43
CA ALA A 115 -2.36 -0.79 6.26
C ALA A 115 -3.68 0.01 6.14
N PHE A 116 -3.61 1.31 5.85
CA PHE A 116 -4.79 2.16 5.61
C PHE A 116 -5.16 2.25 4.13
N SER A 117 -4.18 2.36 3.25
CA SER A 117 -4.44 2.49 1.81
C SER A 117 -5.01 1.20 1.21
N GLY A 118 -4.56 0.03 1.64
CA GLY A 118 -5.01 -1.27 1.13
C GLY A 118 -6.52 -1.49 1.22
N PRO A 119 -7.13 -1.44 2.41
CA PRO A 119 -8.59 -1.48 2.57
C PRO A 119 -9.31 -0.37 1.82
N SER A 120 -8.74 0.85 1.82
CA SER A 120 -9.33 2.00 1.12
C SER A 120 -9.39 1.79 -0.40
N TYR A 121 -8.36 1.23 -1.03
CA TYR A 121 -8.38 0.85 -2.45
C TYR A 121 -9.48 -0.17 -2.75
N LYS A 122 -9.60 -1.22 -1.93
CA LYS A 122 -10.64 -2.26 -2.09
C LYS A 122 -12.05 -1.67 -1.97
N ALA A 123 -12.28 -0.83 -0.98
CA ALA A 123 -13.57 -0.19 -0.76
C ALA A 123 -13.89 0.85 -1.86
N PHE A 124 -12.90 1.62 -2.33
CA PHE A 124 -13.05 2.65 -3.36
C PHE A 124 -13.53 2.10 -4.71
N THR A 125 -13.27 0.81 -5.01
CA THR A 125 -13.80 0.17 -6.23
C THR A 125 -15.31 0.27 -6.34
N LYS A 126 -16.03 0.22 -5.21
CA LYS A 126 -17.50 0.32 -5.17
C LYS A 126 -18.02 1.72 -5.52
N GLU A 127 -17.21 2.76 -5.29
CA GLU A 127 -17.60 4.15 -5.56
C GLU A 127 -17.41 4.55 -7.02
N ILE A 128 -16.52 3.88 -7.76
CA ILE A 128 -16.07 4.31 -9.09
C ILE A 128 -16.64 3.52 -10.25
N VAL A 129 -17.29 2.39 -9.97
CA VAL A 129 -17.98 1.57 -10.97
C VAL A 129 -19.34 1.10 -10.47
N LYS A 130 -20.22 0.70 -11.38
CA LYS A 130 -21.50 0.04 -11.03
C LYS A 130 -21.25 -1.35 -10.46
N LYS A 131 -22.19 -1.84 -9.63
CA LYS A 131 -22.10 -3.18 -8.98
C LYS A 131 -21.73 -4.30 -9.95
N ASN A 132 -22.29 -4.30 -11.17
CA ASN A 132 -22.04 -5.31 -12.19
C ASN A 132 -20.58 -5.32 -12.73
N HIS A 133 -19.81 -4.26 -12.50
CA HIS A 133 -18.44 -4.13 -12.98
C HIS A 133 -17.38 -4.26 -11.88
N ILE A 134 -17.79 -4.41 -10.61
CA ILE A 134 -16.85 -4.51 -9.47
C ILE A 134 -15.95 -5.75 -9.63
N THR A 135 -16.51 -6.90 -9.93
CA THR A 135 -15.75 -8.14 -10.14
C THR A 135 -14.71 -7.98 -11.25
N LYS A 136 -15.12 -7.35 -12.38
CA LYS A 136 -14.21 -7.10 -13.49
C LYS A 136 -13.06 -6.16 -13.10
N LEU A 137 -13.36 -5.10 -12.35
CA LEU A 137 -12.33 -4.18 -11.85
C LEU A 137 -11.36 -4.88 -10.90
N ASN A 138 -11.87 -5.67 -9.96
CA ASN A 138 -11.02 -6.45 -9.06
C ASN A 138 -10.13 -7.44 -9.81
N SER A 139 -10.66 -8.10 -10.85
CA SER A 139 -9.85 -8.98 -11.71
C SER A 139 -8.70 -8.21 -12.39
N TYR A 140 -8.95 -7.01 -12.90
CA TYR A 140 -7.88 -6.19 -13.49
C TYR A 140 -6.83 -5.79 -12.46
N LEU A 141 -7.24 -5.41 -11.24
CA LEU A 141 -6.33 -5.06 -10.15
C LEU A 141 -5.46 -6.25 -9.73
N GLU A 142 -6.04 -7.44 -9.57
CA GLU A 142 -5.31 -8.64 -9.18
C GLU A 142 -4.40 -9.15 -10.31
N THR A 143 -4.89 -9.18 -11.55
CA THR A 143 -4.08 -9.60 -12.71
C THR A 143 -2.89 -8.67 -12.91
N SER A 144 -3.11 -7.34 -12.89
CA SER A 144 -2.01 -6.37 -13.01
C SER A 144 -1.01 -6.51 -11.87
N SER A 145 -1.48 -6.67 -10.62
CA SER A 145 -0.61 -6.88 -9.46
C SER A 145 0.23 -8.16 -9.60
N THR A 146 -0.37 -9.25 -10.10
CA THR A 146 0.34 -10.52 -10.29
C THR A 146 1.41 -10.40 -11.38
N ILE A 147 1.08 -9.80 -12.53
CA ILE A 147 2.05 -9.55 -13.60
C ILE A 147 3.23 -8.71 -13.07
N ILE A 148 2.94 -7.62 -12.37
CA ILE A 148 3.94 -6.73 -11.78
C ILE A 148 4.84 -7.50 -10.81
N LYS A 149 4.28 -8.31 -9.90
CA LYS A 149 5.06 -9.11 -8.95
C LYS A 149 6.03 -10.07 -9.62
N VAL A 150 5.69 -10.63 -10.78
CA VAL A 150 6.54 -11.59 -11.49
C VAL A 150 7.60 -10.87 -12.34
N THR A 151 7.24 -9.75 -12.97
CA THR A 151 8.12 -9.10 -13.96
C THR A 151 9.06 -8.05 -13.36
N ILE A 152 8.59 -7.29 -12.37
CA ILE A 152 9.33 -6.15 -11.83
C ILE A 152 10.62 -6.52 -11.08
N PRO A 153 10.76 -7.65 -10.36
CA PRO A 153 12.05 -8.00 -9.74
C PRO A 153 13.20 -8.03 -10.73
N MET A 154 12.99 -8.52 -11.96
CA MET A 154 14.01 -8.51 -13.01
C MET A 154 14.39 -7.08 -13.44
N VAL A 155 13.39 -6.20 -13.59
CA VAL A 155 13.61 -4.78 -13.90
C VAL A 155 14.31 -4.06 -12.74
N ALA A 156 13.97 -4.41 -11.50
CA ALA A 156 14.57 -3.84 -10.29
C ALA A 156 16.07 -4.13 -10.20
N ILE A 157 16.51 -5.36 -10.53
CA ILE A 157 17.94 -5.73 -10.62
C ILE A 157 18.65 -4.80 -11.61
N PHE A 158 18.11 -4.66 -12.80
CA PHE A 158 18.70 -3.82 -13.85
C PHE A 158 18.82 -2.36 -13.43
N LEU A 159 17.72 -1.78 -12.89
CA LEU A 159 17.72 -0.41 -12.44
C LEU A 159 18.62 -0.17 -11.23
N TYR A 160 18.69 -1.12 -10.29
CA TYR A 160 19.59 -1.02 -9.16
C TYR A 160 21.07 -0.99 -9.59
N ASN A 161 21.45 -1.80 -10.59
CA ASN A 161 22.81 -1.82 -11.12
C ASN A 161 23.21 -0.51 -11.83
N ILE A 162 22.26 0.20 -12.43
CA ILE A 162 22.53 1.45 -13.15
C ILE A 162 22.44 2.68 -12.24
N LEU A 163 21.38 2.74 -11.41
CA LEU A 163 21.03 3.94 -10.63
C LEU A 163 21.49 3.86 -9.17
N GLY A 164 21.89 2.66 -8.71
CA GLY A 164 22.18 2.40 -7.31
C GLY A 164 20.96 2.53 -6.41
N ILE A 165 21.17 2.43 -5.09
CA ILE A 165 20.10 2.51 -4.08
C ILE A 165 19.35 3.84 -4.16
N HIS A 166 20.05 4.98 -4.23
CA HIS A 166 19.46 6.31 -4.22
C HIS A 166 18.54 6.56 -5.42
N GLY A 167 18.94 6.12 -6.61
CA GLY A 167 18.13 6.28 -7.81
C GLY A 167 16.84 5.45 -7.76
N VAL A 168 16.91 4.22 -7.24
CA VAL A 168 15.72 3.37 -7.08
C VAL A 168 14.76 3.94 -6.04
N LEU A 169 15.27 4.45 -4.91
CA LEU A 169 14.46 5.11 -3.89
C LEU A 169 13.74 6.38 -4.44
N LEU A 170 14.45 7.14 -5.27
CA LEU A 170 13.85 8.31 -5.93
C LEU A 170 12.74 7.90 -6.90
N LEU A 171 12.96 6.86 -7.71
CA LEU A 171 11.95 6.34 -8.64
C LEU A 171 10.71 5.84 -7.91
N ASP A 172 10.88 5.17 -6.77
CA ASP A 172 9.76 4.75 -5.94
C ASP A 172 8.97 5.95 -5.41
N GLY A 173 9.65 6.94 -4.83
CA GLY A 173 9.01 8.17 -4.37
C GLY A 173 8.21 8.87 -5.47
N LEU A 174 8.76 8.96 -6.69
CA LEU A 174 8.06 9.52 -7.85
C LEU A 174 6.86 8.65 -8.26
N SER A 175 6.96 7.33 -8.17
CA SER A 175 5.87 6.41 -8.49
C SER A 175 4.64 6.66 -7.61
N PHE A 176 4.85 6.87 -6.31
CA PHE A 176 3.78 7.24 -5.38
C PHE A 176 3.12 8.58 -5.70
N LEU A 177 3.90 9.60 -6.06
CA LEU A 177 3.35 10.91 -6.44
C LEU A 177 2.54 10.85 -7.74
N ILE A 178 3.01 10.07 -8.72
CA ILE A 178 2.25 9.80 -9.96
C ILE A 178 0.96 9.04 -9.62
N ALA A 179 1.02 8.04 -8.75
CA ALA A 179 -0.15 7.28 -8.31
C ALA A 179 -1.18 8.19 -7.62
N ALA A 180 -0.75 9.09 -6.73
CA ALA A 180 -1.61 10.08 -6.10
C ALA A 180 -2.30 11.00 -7.12
N SER A 181 -1.55 11.47 -8.13
CA SER A 181 -2.07 12.31 -9.20
C SER A 181 -3.14 11.60 -10.03
N LEU A 182 -2.94 10.32 -10.35
CA LEU A 182 -3.95 9.54 -11.08
C LEU A 182 -5.25 9.38 -10.30
N ILE A 183 -5.17 9.12 -8.98
CA ILE A 183 -6.36 9.04 -8.13
C ILE A 183 -7.10 10.39 -8.06
N PHE A 184 -6.37 11.51 -8.12
CA PHE A 184 -7.00 12.83 -8.13
C PHE A 184 -7.98 13.01 -9.28
N PHE A 185 -7.70 12.45 -10.46
CA PHE A 185 -8.57 12.55 -11.65
C PHE A 185 -9.76 11.60 -11.64
N ILE A 186 -9.87 10.67 -10.70
CA ILE A 186 -11.02 9.77 -10.61
C ILE A 186 -12.25 10.54 -10.12
N VAL A 187 -13.37 10.37 -10.83
CA VAL A 187 -14.66 10.93 -10.45
C VAL A 187 -15.55 9.81 -9.92
N PRO A 188 -15.86 9.77 -8.61
CA PRO A 188 -16.79 8.80 -8.05
C PRO A 188 -18.16 8.87 -8.74
N ILE A 189 -18.76 7.72 -9.01
CA ILE A 189 -20.08 7.60 -9.65
C ILE A 189 -21.15 7.35 -8.59
N ASN A 190 -20.79 6.60 -7.57
CA ASN A 190 -21.64 6.33 -6.42
C ASN A 190 -20.98 6.99 -5.22
N GLU A 191 -21.61 8.05 -4.68
CA GLU A 191 -21.20 8.53 -3.36
C GLU A 191 -21.83 7.59 -2.33
N GLU A 192 -21.07 6.65 -1.80
CA GLU A 192 -21.44 6.03 -0.53
C GLU A 192 -21.41 7.17 0.50
N VAL A 193 -22.57 7.44 1.08
CA VAL A 193 -22.70 8.38 2.20
C VAL A 193 -21.82 7.80 3.31
N VAL A 194 -20.63 8.38 3.49
CA VAL A 194 -19.85 8.15 4.69
C VAL A 194 -20.75 8.59 5.84
N THR A 195 -21.36 7.65 6.51
CA THR A 195 -22.14 7.93 7.71
C THR A 195 -21.17 8.58 8.69
N LYS A 196 -21.33 9.89 8.86
CA LYS A 196 -20.58 10.70 9.81
C LYS A 196 -21.02 10.38 11.24
N GLU A 197 -20.91 9.15 11.67
CA GLU A 197 -20.80 8.91 13.10
C GLU A 197 -19.41 9.39 13.51
N LYS A 198 -19.39 10.35 14.44
CA LYS A 198 -18.13 10.87 15.00
C LYS A 198 -17.34 9.69 15.50
N MET A 199 -16.26 9.35 14.76
CA MET A 199 -15.34 8.32 15.21
C MET A 199 -14.81 8.72 16.58
N THR A 200 -15.19 7.95 17.58
CA THR A 200 -14.54 7.98 18.88
C THR A 200 -13.57 6.80 18.90
N ILE A 201 -12.35 6.99 19.40
CA ILE A 201 -11.36 5.91 19.56
C ILE A 201 -11.99 4.70 20.26
N SER A 202 -12.86 4.95 21.22
CA SER A 202 -13.67 3.94 21.91
C SER A 202 -14.60 3.17 20.96
N GLY A 203 -15.17 3.82 19.94
CA GLY A 203 -16.02 3.17 18.93
C GLY A 203 -15.21 2.18 18.09
N VAL A 204 -14.03 2.58 17.62
CA VAL A 204 -13.11 1.70 16.85
C VAL A 204 -12.74 0.45 17.64
N PHE A 205 -12.38 0.59 18.91
CA PHE A 205 -12.09 -0.54 19.79
C PHE A 205 -13.31 -1.44 20.00
N ASN A 206 -14.50 -0.86 20.11
CA ASN A 206 -15.73 -1.63 20.28
C ASN A 206 -16.08 -2.42 19.01
N ASP A 207 -15.93 -1.81 17.84
CA ASP A 207 -16.14 -2.49 16.54
C ASP A 207 -15.14 -3.62 16.32
N LEU A 208 -13.87 -3.42 16.65
CA LEU A 208 -12.87 -4.49 16.64
C LEU A 208 -13.23 -5.63 17.61
N LYS A 209 -13.64 -5.29 18.83
CA LYS A 209 -14.08 -6.27 19.81
C LYS A 209 -15.29 -7.08 19.33
N MET A 210 -16.26 -6.41 18.71
CA MET A 210 -17.42 -7.08 18.10
C MET A 210 -17.00 -8.01 16.94
N GLY A 211 -16.09 -7.55 16.08
CA GLY A 211 -15.54 -8.35 14.99
C GLY A 211 -14.80 -9.60 15.48
N PHE A 212 -13.94 -9.49 16.49
CA PHE A 212 -13.29 -10.63 17.13
C PHE A 212 -14.27 -11.59 17.77
N LYS A 213 -15.27 -11.06 18.50
CA LYS A 213 -16.32 -11.88 19.12
C LYS A 213 -17.12 -12.64 18.06
N TYR A 214 -17.41 -11.99 16.91
CA TYR A 214 -18.13 -12.63 15.81
C TYR A 214 -17.33 -13.79 15.21
N VAL A 215 -16.06 -13.58 14.90
CA VAL A 215 -15.15 -14.61 14.36
C VAL A 215 -15.04 -15.78 15.35
N TYR A 216 -14.83 -15.49 16.63
CA TYR A 216 -14.73 -16.52 17.67
C TYR A 216 -16.03 -17.32 17.86
N SER A 217 -17.19 -16.67 17.70
CA SER A 217 -18.51 -17.31 17.81
C SER A 217 -18.86 -18.20 16.62
N HIS A 218 -18.20 -18.02 15.47
CA HIS A 218 -18.46 -18.78 14.24
C HIS A 218 -17.29 -19.72 13.93
N LYS A 219 -17.33 -20.95 14.46
CA LYS A 219 -16.26 -21.96 14.30
C LYS A 219 -15.80 -22.15 12.85
N THR A 220 -16.72 -22.11 11.89
CA THR A 220 -16.39 -22.26 10.48
C THR A 220 -15.49 -21.12 9.96
N ILE A 221 -15.75 -19.87 10.38
CA ILE A 221 -14.95 -18.72 10.02
C ILE A 221 -13.58 -18.79 10.69
N PHE A 222 -13.55 -19.18 11.96
CA PHE A 222 -12.32 -19.37 12.73
C PHE A 222 -11.38 -20.40 12.10
N ILE A 223 -11.91 -21.55 11.64
CA ILE A 223 -11.12 -22.62 10.99
C ILE A 223 -10.57 -22.16 9.61
N ILE A 224 -11.27 -21.30 8.88
CA ILE A 224 -10.82 -20.81 7.57
C ILE A 224 -9.70 -19.76 7.71
N ILE A 225 -9.61 -19.07 8.85
CA ILE A 225 -8.62 -18.00 9.11
C ILE A 225 -7.30 -18.57 9.67
N ILE A 226 -7.32 -19.72 10.34
CA ILE A 226 -6.14 -20.45 10.84
C ILE A 226 -5.65 -21.46 9.81
#